data_7461fa5af9778482d53a40550831800b
#
_entry.id   7461fa5af9778482d53a40550831800b
#
_cell.length_a   1.000
_cell.length_b   1.000
_cell.length_c   1.000
_cell.angle_alpha   90.00
_cell.angle_beta   90.00
_cell.angle_gamma   90.00
#
_symmetry.space_group_name_H-M   'P 1'
#
loop_
_entity.id
_entity.type
_entity.pdbx_description
1 polymer ?
#
loop_
_entity_poly.entity_id
_entity_poly.type
_entity_poly.pdbx_seq_one_letter_code
_entity_poly.pdbx_strand_id
1 'polypeptide(L)'
;SLNINGVTSTNSEEITEAEFNSSQNSNYSTCGTNEPVIGQGSSETTYKKLIATVYTADSITKRVKAYLYWKTIPTRRSVDIIGAAHSPKMYRVSSPNFRQLYTYGGTTYVDTGYSGYSFTTGVGAIFELPMENVSTLCQEISYLIGKDSDYTNVTTTGNVGVGDYSHATKVVSWSNAKNFTVNYAGGIILGDSIYSSYDSMPLAQAYFSW
;
A
#
# COMPACT_ATOMS: atom_id res chain seq x y z
N SER A 1 5.99 -15.64 13.19
CA SER A 1 4.91 -14.65 13.33
C SER A 1 5.28 -13.62 14.39
N LEU A 2 5.02 -12.34 14.10
CA LEU A 2 5.22 -11.24 15.04
C LEU A 2 3.98 -11.06 15.92
N ASN A 3 4.19 -10.81 17.19
CA ASN A 3 3.12 -10.55 18.14
C ASN A 3 3.27 -9.11 18.68
N ILE A 4 2.39 -8.22 18.26
CA ILE A 4 2.40 -6.81 18.63
C ILE A 4 0.99 -6.44 19.13
N ASN A 5 0.92 -5.78 20.31
CA ASN A 5 -0.37 -5.39 20.92
C ASN A 5 -1.39 -6.55 21.05
N GLY A 6 -0.92 -7.77 21.24
CA GLY A 6 -1.75 -8.95 21.38
C GLY A 6 -2.31 -9.52 20.07
N VAL A 7 -1.96 -8.92 18.93
CA VAL A 7 -2.28 -9.47 17.60
C VAL A 7 -1.09 -10.25 17.08
N THR A 8 -1.34 -11.46 16.61
CA THR A 8 -0.33 -12.33 16.00
C THR A 8 -0.56 -12.38 14.50
N SER A 9 0.44 -11.99 13.71
CA SER A 9 0.42 -12.26 12.29
C SER A 9 0.59 -13.77 12.04
N THR A 10 -0.27 -14.33 11.23
CA THR A 10 -0.33 -15.78 11.01
C THR A 10 0.31 -16.24 9.70
N ASN A 11 0.59 -15.30 8.80
CA ASN A 11 1.08 -15.59 7.46
C ASN A 11 2.40 -14.86 7.21
N SER A 12 3.49 -15.40 7.79
CA SER A 12 4.83 -14.91 7.57
C SER A 12 5.63 -15.98 6.84
N GLU A 13 6.19 -15.61 5.71
CA GLU A 13 6.96 -16.49 4.84
C GLU A 13 8.36 -15.93 4.63
N GLU A 14 9.35 -16.83 4.57
CA GLU A 14 10.70 -16.47 4.17
C GLU A 14 10.76 -16.36 2.65
N ILE A 15 11.35 -15.28 2.15
CA ILE A 15 11.54 -15.06 0.70
C ILE A 15 13.01 -14.94 0.36
N THR A 16 13.34 -15.15 -0.90
CA THR A 16 14.72 -14.99 -1.38
C THR A 16 15.12 -13.52 -1.45
N GLU A 17 16.42 -13.25 -1.36
CA GLU A 17 16.96 -11.90 -1.53
C GLU A 17 16.59 -11.30 -2.90
N ALA A 18 16.54 -12.15 -3.96
CA ALA A 18 16.13 -11.71 -5.29
C ALA A 18 14.66 -11.24 -5.31
N GLU A 19 13.77 -11.97 -4.67
CA GLU A 19 12.35 -11.60 -4.55
C GLU A 19 12.18 -10.31 -3.76
N PHE A 20 12.93 -10.16 -2.65
CA PHE A 20 12.90 -8.93 -1.87
C PHE A 20 13.41 -7.73 -2.68
N ASN A 21 14.56 -7.85 -3.33
CA ASN A 21 15.13 -6.78 -4.14
C ASN A 21 14.22 -6.41 -5.32
N SER A 22 13.58 -7.40 -5.94
CA SER A 22 12.58 -7.19 -6.97
C SER A 22 11.36 -6.42 -6.45
N SER A 23 10.90 -6.72 -5.23
CA SER A 23 9.77 -6.01 -4.61
C SER A 23 10.08 -4.54 -4.30
N GLN A 24 11.34 -4.19 -4.08
CA GLN A 24 11.79 -2.81 -3.88
C GLN A 24 11.90 -2.03 -5.19
N ASN A 25 11.98 -2.70 -6.31
CA ASN A 25 11.98 -2.07 -7.62
C ASN A 25 10.55 -1.70 -8.02
N SER A 26 10.28 -0.42 -8.24
CA SER A 26 8.95 0.10 -8.60
C SER A 26 8.36 -0.51 -9.88
N ASN A 27 9.20 -1.07 -10.73
CA ASN A 27 8.78 -1.71 -11.98
C ASN A 27 8.41 -3.18 -11.80
N TYR A 28 8.56 -3.74 -10.59
CA TYR A 28 8.26 -5.14 -10.34
C TYR A 28 6.83 -5.33 -9.86
N SER A 29 6.10 -6.22 -10.52
CA SER A 29 4.77 -6.64 -10.06
C SER A 29 4.91 -7.74 -9.02
N THR A 30 4.35 -7.52 -7.84
CA THR A 30 4.32 -8.50 -6.75
C THR A 30 3.46 -9.74 -7.05
N CYS A 31 2.70 -9.71 -8.15
CA CYS A 31 1.85 -10.82 -8.58
C CYS A 31 2.55 -11.77 -9.57
N GLY A 32 3.86 -11.71 -9.69
CA GLY A 32 4.65 -12.65 -10.50
C GLY A 32 4.49 -12.51 -12.01
N THR A 33 3.82 -11.46 -12.47
CA THR A 33 3.68 -11.15 -13.89
C THR A 33 4.43 -9.87 -14.23
N ASN A 34 5.11 -9.85 -15.35
CA ASN A 34 5.75 -8.65 -15.89
C ASN A 34 4.68 -7.72 -16.52
N GLU A 35 3.77 -7.23 -15.68
CA GLU A 35 2.72 -6.30 -16.12
C GLU A 35 3.35 -4.97 -16.57
N PRO A 36 3.06 -4.48 -17.77
CA PRO A 36 3.60 -3.20 -18.24
C PRO A 36 3.12 -2.03 -17.37
N VAL A 37 4.05 -1.17 -16.96
CA VAL A 37 3.75 0.09 -16.26
C VAL A 37 3.16 1.09 -17.24
N ILE A 38 2.01 1.68 -16.91
CA ILE A 38 1.34 2.71 -17.71
C ILE A 38 1.22 4.05 -16.99
N GLY A 39 1.53 4.08 -15.71
CA GLY A 39 1.60 5.31 -14.91
C GLY A 39 2.37 5.08 -13.63
N GLN A 40 3.17 6.07 -13.24
CA GLN A 40 3.93 6.03 -12.00
C GLN A 40 4.14 7.43 -11.44
N GLY A 41 4.11 7.55 -10.13
CA GLY A 41 4.45 8.74 -9.40
C GLY A 41 4.94 8.42 -8.01
N SER A 42 5.62 9.34 -7.38
CA SER A 42 6.17 9.12 -6.05
C SER A 42 6.05 10.34 -5.16
N SER A 43 6.09 10.09 -3.87
CA SER A 43 6.22 11.04 -2.79
C SER A 43 7.33 10.59 -1.86
N GLU A 44 8.08 11.52 -1.30
CA GLU A 44 9.30 11.20 -0.56
C GLU A 44 9.49 12.15 0.62
N THR A 45 9.95 11.59 1.73
CA THR A 45 10.49 12.33 2.88
C THR A 45 11.94 11.92 3.11
N THR A 46 12.61 12.53 4.08
CA THR A 46 13.96 12.12 4.48
C THR A 46 14.02 10.63 4.88
N TYR A 47 12.93 10.09 5.45
CA TYR A 47 12.92 8.77 6.08
C TYR A 47 12.27 7.67 5.25
N LYS A 48 11.37 8.00 4.31
CA LYS A 48 10.58 7.01 3.57
C LYS A 48 10.22 7.50 2.18
N LYS A 49 9.98 6.56 1.26
CA LYS A 49 9.50 6.84 -0.10
C LYS A 49 8.27 5.99 -0.41
N LEU A 50 7.26 6.65 -0.95
CA LEU A 50 6.01 6.07 -1.40
C LEU A 50 5.95 6.16 -2.92
N ILE A 51 5.56 5.06 -3.57
CA ILE A 51 5.43 4.98 -5.02
C ILE A 51 4.02 4.48 -5.34
N ALA A 52 3.31 5.23 -6.17
CA ALA A 52 2.08 4.78 -6.80
C ALA A 52 2.39 4.31 -8.21
N THR A 53 1.87 3.16 -8.60
CA THR A 53 2.07 2.59 -9.94
C THR A 53 0.76 2.03 -10.46
N VAL A 54 0.51 2.22 -11.74
CA VAL A 54 -0.58 1.59 -12.46
C VAL A 54 0.01 0.72 -13.56
N TYR A 55 -0.44 -0.54 -13.61
CA TYR A 55 0.00 -1.54 -14.57
C TYR A 55 -1.15 -1.97 -15.47
N THR A 56 -0.84 -2.41 -16.66
CA THR A 56 -1.78 -3.18 -17.49
C THR A 56 -1.77 -4.63 -17.01
N ALA A 57 -2.83 -5.07 -16.35
CA ALA A 57 -2.97 -6.46 -15.91
C ALA A 57 -3.41 -7.36 -17.07
N ASP A 58 -4.38 -6.91 -17.85
CA ASP A 58 -4.85 -7.56 -19.08
C ASP A 58 -5.55 -6.53 -20.00
N SER A 59 -6.27 -7.01 -21.01
CA SER A 59 -6.94 -6.15 -22.01
C SER A 59 -8.07 -5.29 -21.42
N ILE A 60 -8.66 -5.69 -20.30
CA ILE A 60 -9.85 -5.06 -19.69
C ILE A 60 -9.61 -4.56 -18.25
N THR A 61 -8.49 -4.92 -17.63
CA THR A 61 -8.18 -4.53 -16.24
C THR A 61 -6.81 -3.86 -16.11
N LYS A 62 -6.71 -2.99 -15.13
CA LYS A 62 -5.47 -2.36 -14.68
C LYS A 62 -5.24 -2.71 -13.22
N ARG A 63 -3.97 -2.72 -12.80
CA ARG A 63 -3.60 -2.88 -11.39
C ARG A 63 -3.15 -1.55 -10.84
N VAL A 64 -3.73 -1.14 -9.72
CA VAL A 64 -3.27 0.00 -8.93
C VAL A 64 -2.47 -0.55 -7.74
N LYS A 65 -1.28 -0.01 -7.52
CA LYS A 65 -0.38 -0.41 -6.44
C LYS A 65 0.19 0.81 -5.73
N ALA A 66 0.21 0.76 -4.41
CA ALA A 66 1.01 1.63 -3.56
C ALA A 66 2.10 0.80 -2.87
N TYR A 67 3.32 1.30 -2.93
CA TYR A 67 4.49 0.67 -2.35
C TYR A 67 5.26 1.68 -1.52
N LEU A 68 5.52 1.36 -0.26
CA LEU A 68 6.33 2.17 0.63
C LEU A 68 7.59 1.43 1.03
N TYR A 69 8.72 2.10 1.01
CA TYR A 69 9.91 1.60 1.70
C TYR A 69 10.51 2.65 2.65
N TRP A 70 11.05 2.15 3.75
CA TRP A 70 11.75 2.97 4.74
C TRP A 70 13.22 3.09 4.37
N LYS A 71 13.69 4.32 4.17
CA LYS A 71 15.12 4.65 3.99
C LYS A 71 15.85 4.57 5.34
N THR A 72 15.15 4.92 6.41
CA THR A 72 15.60 4.82 7.78
C THR A 72 14.50 4.16 8.60
N ILE A 73 14.80 3.04 9.24
CA ILE A 73 13.81 2.30 10.03
C ILE A 73 13.28 3.17 11.16
N PRO A 74 11.96 3.29 11.34
CA PRO A 74 11.40 4.15 12.37
C PRO A 74 11.70 3.61 13.76
N THR A 75 11.99 4.49 14.70
CA THR A 75 12.18 4.13 16.12
C THR A 75 10.84 3.87 16.82
N ARG A 76 9.82 4.65 16.49
CA ARG A 76 8.46 4.37 16.92
C ARG A 76 7.82 3.35 15.99
N ARG A 77 7.33 2.26 16.56
CA ARG A 77 6.68 1.17 15.80
C ARG A 77 5.36 0.84 16.46
N SER A 78 4.31 0.91 15.69
CA SER A 78 2.94 0.60 16.09
C SER A 78 2.16 0.15 14.87
N VAL A 79 0.92 0.56 14.70
CA VAL A 79 0.06 0.16 13.59
C VAL A 79 0.03 1.27 12.55
N ASP A 80 0.67 1.05 11.41
CA ASP A 80 0.70 1.98 10.28
C ASP A 80 -0.41 1.66 9.26
N ILE A 81 -0.73 2.64 8.43
CA ILE A 81 -1.79 2.53 7.42
C ILE A 81 -1.19 2.80 6.05
N ILE A 82 -1.46 1.91 5.08
CA ILE A 82 -1.19 2.15 3.65
C ILE A 82 -2.51 2.16 2.90
N GLY A 83 -2.63 3.05 1.92
CA GLY A 83 -3.79 3.18 1.05
C GLY A 83 -3.42 3.25 -0.42
N ALA A 84 -4.32 2.74 -1.26
CA ALA A 84 -4.28 2.95 -2.70
C ALA A 84 -5.68 3.30 -3.19
N ALA A 85 -5.76 4.20 -4.19
CA ALA A 85 -7.03 4.68 -4.70
C ALA A 85 -6.97 4.92 -6.21
N HIS A 86 -8.12 5.14 -6.83
CA HIS A 86 -8.25 5.38 -8.27
C HIS A 86 -9.36 6.39 -8.58
N SER A 87 -9.29 6.98 -9.75
CA SER A 87 -10.32 7.90 -10.25
C SER A 87 -11.72 7.27 -10.27
N PRO A 88 -12.77 8.05 -10.02
CA PRO A 88 -14.13 7.51 -9.75
C PRO A 88 -14.83 6.87 -10.93
N LYS A 89 -14.32 7.03 -12.16
CA LYS A 89 -14.90 6.44 -13.39
C LYS A 89 -14.51 4.97 -13.63
N MET A 90 -13.89 4.34 -12.66
CA MET A 90 -13.47 2.95 -12.69
C MET A 90 -13.98 2.27 -11.42
N TYR A 91 -14.13 0.97 -11.47
CA TYR A 91 -14.57 0.19 -10.33
C TYR A 91 -13.56 -0.90 -9.96
N ARG A 92 -13.51 -1.23 -8.71
CA ARG A 92 -12.65 -2.29 -8.20
C ARG A 92 -13.24 -3.66 -8.56
N VAL A 93 -12.39 -4.53 -9.14
CA VAL A 93 -12.79 -5.89 -9.58
C VAL A 93 -12.14 -7.00 -8.76
N SER A 94 -11.23 -6.67 -7.83
CA SER A 94 -10.63 -7.66 -6.93
C SER A 94 -10.58 -7.17 -5.48
N SER A 95 -10.43 -8.09 -4.55
CA SER A 95 -10.04 -7.77 -3.17
C SER A 95 -8.63 -7.18 -3.16
N PRO A 96 -8.29 -6.34 -2.16
CA PRO A 96 -6.93 -5.84 -2.01
C PRO A 96 -5.95 -6.98 -1.68
N ASN A 97 -4.79 -6.92 -2.30
CA ASN A 97 -3.63 -7.73 -1.98
C ASN A 97 -2.62 -6.87 -1.23
N PHE A 98 -2.17 -7.29 -0.06
CA PHE A 98 -1.28 -6.48 0.77
C PHE A 98 -0.29 -7.36 1.53
N ARG A 99 0.92 -6.84 1.71
CA ARG A 99 1.99 -7.52 2.46
C ARG A 99 2.99 -6.53 3.05
N GLN A 100 3.68 -6.97 4.09
CA GLN A 100 4.85 -6.31 4.66
C GLN A 100 6.07 -7.19 4.43
N LEU A 101 7.17 -6.58 3.98
CA LEU A 101 8.45 -7.25 3.78
C LEU A 101 9.48 -6.61 4.70
N TYR A 102 10.26 -7.43 5.38
CA TYR A 102 11.31 -6.94 6.28
C TYR A 102 12.45 -7.94 6.39
N THR A 103 13.65 -7.45 6.71
CA THR A 103 14.83 -8.28 6.96
C THR A 103 15.20 -8.20 8.43
N TYR A 104 15.29 -9.35 9.08
CA TYR A 104 15.69 -9.50 10.48
C TYR A 104 16.68 -10.66 10.61
N GLY A 105 17.80 -10.43 11.34
CA GLY A 105 18.82 -11.47 11.56
C GLY A 105 19.42 -12.04 10.27
N GLY A 106 19.46 -11.26 9.19
CA GLY A 106 19.95 -11.70 7.88
C GLY A 106 18.94 -12.49 7.05
N THR A 107 17.73 -12.74 7.56
CA THR A 107 16.63 -13.43 6.87
C THR A 107 15.56 -12.42 6.47
N THR A 108 15.03 -12.55 5.26
CA THR A 108 13.94 -11.72 4.75
C THR A 108 12.61 -12.45 4.89
N TYR A 109 11.60 -11.74 5.40
CA TYR A 109 10.26 -12.27 5.66
C TYR A 109 9.22 -11.52 4.87
N VAL A 110 8.17 -12.23 4.46
CA VAL A 110 6.89 -11.68 3.96
C VAL A 110 5.81 -11.94 5.00
N ASP A 111 5.07 -10.91 5.34
CA ASP A 111 3.97 -10.98 6.29
C ASP A 111 2.67 -10.51 5.64
N THR A 112 1.66 -11.39 5.59
CA THR A 112 0.37 -11.18 4.91
C THR A 112 -0.83 -11.28 5.86
N GLY A 113 -0.59 -11.45 7.16
CA GLY A 113 -1.61 -11.73 8.18
C GLY A 113 -2.42 -10.53 8.67
N TYR A 114 -2.44 -9.42 7.93
CA TYR A 114 -3.07 -8.16 8.32
C TYR A 114 -4.48 -7.99 7.74
N SER A 115 -5.17 -6.93 8.13
CA SER A 115 -6.54 -6.63 7.67
C SER A 115 -6.56 -5.57 6.59
N GLY A 116 -7.26 -5.88 5.49
CA GLY A 116 -7.55 -4.95 4.41
C GLY A 116 -8.97 -4.43 4.46
N TYR A 117 -9.17 -3.21 4.00
CA TYR A 117 -10.44 -2.49 3.97
C TYR A 117 -10.72 -1.96 2.58
N SER A 118 -11.97 -2.00 2.17
CA SER A 118 -12.41 -1.55 0.85
C SER A 118 -13.37 -0.37 0.98
N PHE A 119 -13.17 0.62 0.11
CA PHE A 119 -13.97 1.84 -0.01
C PHE A 119 -14.41 2.03 -1.45
N THR A 120 -15.23 3.03 -1.74
CA THR A 120 -15.78 3.27 -3.09
C THR A 120 -14.69 3.43 -4.16
N THR A 121 -13.67 4.28 -3.90
CA THR A 121 -12.59 4.57 -4.86
C THR A 121 -11.21 4.15 -4.35
N GLY A 122 -11.13 3.34 -3.30
CA GLY A 122 -9.86 2.96 -2.72
C GLY A 122 -9.91 1.72 -1.86
N VAL A 123 -8.73 1.33 -1.44
CA VAL A 123 -8.47 0.26 -0.48
C VAL A 123 -7.44 0.72 0.53
N GLY A 124 -7.47 0.14 1.71
CA GLY A 124 -6.46 0.40 2.73
C GLY A 124 -6.11 -0.87 3.49
N ALA A 125 -4.93 -0.90 4.07
CA ALA A 125 -4.51 -1.95 4.99
C ALA A 125 -3.81 -1.35 6.20
N ILE A 126 -3.93 -2.02 7.34
CA ILE A 126 -3.21 -1.70 8.56
C ILE A 126 -2.15 -2.76 8.81
N PHE A 127 -0.95 -2.32 9.16
CA PHE A 127 0.19 -3.16 9.46
C PHE A 127 0.72 -2.88 10.85
N GLU A 128 0.98 -3.92 11.62
CA GLU A 128 1.83 -3.80 12.80
C GLU A 128 3.29 -3.86 12.36
N LEU A 129 4.06 -2.83 12.68
CA LEU A 129 5.48 -2.80 12.35
C LEU A 129 6.26 -3.80 13.22
N PRO A 130 7.23 -4.53 12.64
CA PRO A 130 8.07 -5.46 13.42
C PRO A 130 8.81 -4.72 14.52
N MET A 131 8.81 -5.28 15.74
CA MET A 131 9.49 -4.70 16.91
C MET A 131 10.97 -5.08 16.96
N GLU A 132 11.38 -6.10 16.23
CA GLU A 132 12.76 -6.55 16.11
C GLU A 132 13.64 -5.50 15.42
N ASN A 133 14.93 -5.65 15.57
CA ASN A 133 15.90 -4.76 14.91
C ASN A 133 16.04 -5.12 13.43
N VAL A 134 15.06 -4.72 12.63
CA VAL A 134 15.03 -4.98 11.18
C VAL A 134 15.98 -4.03 10.44
N SER A 135 16.61 -4.53 9.39
CA SER A 135 17.50 -3.75 8.52
C SER A 135 16.77 -3.17 7.29
N THR A 136 15.67 -3.80 6.88
CA THR A 136 14.82 -3.31 5.79
C THR A 136 13.36 -3.44 6.17
N LEU A 137 12.51 -2.55 5.66
CA LEU A 137 11.08 -2.56 5.94
C LEU A 137 10.32 -1.91 4.77
N CYS A 138 9.37 -2.67 4.20
CA CYS A 138 8.52 -2.24 3.09
C CYS A 138 7.08 -2.68 3.33
N GLN A 139 6.12 -1.89 2.87
CA GLN A 139 4.72 -2.26 2.82
C GLN A 139 4.17 -2.03 1.42
N GLU A 140 3.23 -2.85 1.00
CA GLU A 140 2.54 -2.68 -0.27
C GLU A 140 1.08 -3.10 -0.23
N ILE A 141 0.28 -2.48 -1.07
CA ILE A 141 -1.11 -2.81 -1.32
C ILE A 141 -1.40 -2.66 -2.80
N SER A 142 -2.15 -3.59 -3.38
CA SER A 142 -2.59 -3.53 -4.78
C SER A 142 -3.97 -4.15 -4.96
N TYR A 143 -4.64 -3.78 -6.05
CA TYR A 143 -5.91 -4.34 -6.46
C TYR A 143 -6.17 -4.08 -7.94
N LEU A 144 -7.12 -4.80 -8.52
CA LEU A 144 -7.52 -4.62 -9.91
C LEU A 144 -8.71 -3.68 -10.04
N ILE A 145 -8.67 -2.86 -11.08
CA ILE A 145 -9.75 -1.96 -11.51
C ILE A 145 -10.15 -2.30 -12.95
N GLY A 146 -11.43 -2.08 -13.25
CA GLY A 146 -12.01 -2.23 -14.58
C GLY A 146 -12.80 -1.00 -14.99
N LYS A 147 -13.14 -0.89 -16.27
CA LYS A 147 -14.12 0.08 -16.75
C LYS A 147 -15.50 -0.38 -16.32
N ASP A 148 -16.31 0.56 -15.84
CA ASP A 148 -17.73 0.33 -15.67
C ASP A 148 -18.39 0.29 -17.07
N SER A 149 -19.27 -0.69 -17.30
CA SER A 149 -20.01 -0.82 -18.57
C SER A 149 -20.89 0.40 -18.87
N ASP A 150 -21.30 1.13 -17.84
CA ASP A 150 -22.09 2.36 -17.97
C ASP A 150 -21.25 3.59 -18.33
N TYR A 151 -19.92 3.50 -18.23
CA TYR A 151 -18.98 4.55 -18.59
C TYR A 151 -18.34 4.31 -19.97
N THR A 152 -19.15 4.09 -20.98
CA THR A 152 -18.71 3.91 -22.38
C THR A 152 -17.88 5.08 -22.92
N ASN A 153 -17.94 6.25 -22.26
CA ASN A 153 -17.19 7.46 -22.56
C ASN A 153 -16.14 7.80 -21.49
N VAL A 154 -15.50 6.81 -20.88
CA VAL A 154 -14.32 7.08 -20.06
C VAL A 154 -13.31 7.79 -20.94
N THR A 155 -13.07 9.05 -20.66
CA THR A 155 -11.97 9.79 -21.30
C THR A 155 -10.71 8.98 -21.13
N THR A 156 -10.04 8.67 -22.20
CA THR A 156 -8.82 7.86 -22.22
C THR A 156 -7.67 8.53 -21.47
N THR A 157 -7.82 9.79 -21.08
CA THR A 157 -6.78 10.62 -20.46
C THR A 157 -7.25 11.18 -19.12
N GLY A 158 -6.28 11.48 -18.24
CA GLY A 158 -6.53 12.15 -16.96
C GLY A 158 -6.97 11.20 -15.83
N ASN A 159 -6.81 9.90 -15.99
CA ASN A 159 -7.00 8.95 -14.90
C ASN A 159 -5.83 8.99 -13.94
N VAL A 160 -6.09 8.73 -12.66
CA VAL A 160 -5.06 8.70 -11.63
C VAL A 160 -5.20 7.48 -10.74
N GLY A 161 -4.05 6.83 -10.48
CA GLY A 161 -3.86 5.92 -9.36
C GLY A 161 -3.13 6.66 -8.24
N VAL A 162 -3.56 6.47 -7.00
CA VAL A 162 -3.04 7.19 -5.84
C VAL A 162 -2.49 6.20 -4.83
N GLY A 163 -1.35 6.53 -4.25
CA GLY A 163 -0.82 5.88 -3.05
C GLY A 163 -0.75 6.88 -1.90
N ASP A 164 -1.01 6.39 -0.68
CA ASP A 164 -0.86 7.17 0.53
C ASP A 164 -0.37 6.29 1.70
N TYR A 165 0.25 6.94 2.69
CA TYR A 165 0.79 6.28 3.86
C TYR A 165 0.73 7.17 5.10
N SER A 166 0.32 6.58 6.21
CA SER A 166 0.29 7.23 7.51
C SER A 166 1.05 6.40 8.55
N HIS A 167 2.08 7.00 9.13
CA HIS A 167 2.93 6.39 10.15
C HIS A 167 2.46 6.75 11.56
N ALA A 168 2.29 5.75 12.41
CA ALA A 168 1.90 5.97 13.81
C ALA A 168 3.08 6.54 14.63
N THR A 169 2.94 7.77 15.09
CA THR A 169 3.91 8.47 15.95
C THR A 169 3.70 8.21 17.44
N LYS A 170 2.57 7.59 17.77
CA LYS A 170 2.19 7.13 19.12
C LYS A 170 1.78 5.66 19.05
N VAL A 171 1.65 5.02 20.20
CA VAL A 171 1.05 3.69 20.26
C VAL A 171 -0.42 3.78 19.92
N VAL A 172 -0.84 3.08 18.90
CA VAL A 172 -2.23 2.98 18.43
C VAL A 172 -2.65 1.54 18.54
N SER A 173 -3.82 1.29 19.15
CA SER A 173 -4.38 -0.04 19.20
C SER A 173 -4.92 -0.45 17.83
N TRP A 174 -4.93 -1.73 17.54
CA TRP A 174 -5.50 -2.27 16.30
C TRP A 174 -6.95 -1.83 16.07
N SER A 175 -7.75 -1.83 17.14
CA SER A 175 -9.15 -1.42 17.07
C SER A 175 -9.32 0.07 16.70
N ASN A 176 -8.42 0.93 17.17
CA ASN A 176 -8.44 2.36 16.87
C ASN A 176 -7.92 2.65 15.46
N ALA A 177 -6.90 1.92 15.01
CA ALA A 177 -6.31 2.08 13.68
C ALA A 177 -7.30 1.87 12.53
N LYS A 178 -8.41 1.19 12.75
CA LYS A 178 -9.50 0.99 11.76
C LYS A 178 -10.27 2.26 11.41
N ASN A 179 -10.15 3.33 12.20
CA ASN A 179 -10.93 4.56 12.02
C ASN A 179 -10.34 5.44 10.93
N PHE A 180 -10.38 4.96 9.70
CA PHE A 180 -9.95 5.68 8.50
C PHE A 180 -10.80 5.31 7.29
N THR A 181 -10.73 6.15 6.26
CA THR A 181 -11.22 5.87 4.90
C THR A 181 -10.13 6.16 3.89
N VAL A 182 -10.27 5.65 2.66
CA VAL A 182 -9.34 5.93 1.56
C VAL A 182 -10.13 6.33 0.33
N ASN A 183 -9.75 7.44 -0.29
CA ASN A 183 -10.32 7.90 -1.55
C ASN A 183 -9.26 8.54 -2.46
N TYR A 184 -9.60 8.72 -3.74
CA TYR A 184 -8.65 9.23 -4.74
C TYR A 184 -8.29 10.71 -4.56
N ALA A 185 -9.15 11.51 -3.94
CA ALA A 185 -8.95 12.95 -3.79
C ALA A 185 -8.07 13.29 -2.59
N GLY A 186 -8.26 12.59 -1.46
CA GLY A 186 -7.59 12.89 -0.20
C GLY A 186 -6.65 11.77 0.32
N GLY A 187 -6.59 10.62 -0.36
CA GLY A 187 -5.83 9.47 0.14
C GLY A 187 -6.44 8.89 1.42
N ILE A 188 -5.63 8.67 2.43
CA ILE A 188 -6.05 8.21 3.76
C ILE A 188 -6.65 9.38 4.54
N ILE A 189 -7.92 9.26 4.92
CA ILE A 189 -8.62 10.19 5.77
C ILE A 189 -8.75 9.57 7.15
N LEU A 190 -8.03 10.11 8.12
CA LEU A 190 -8.03 9.64 9.50
C LEU A 190 -9.22 10.20 10.27
N GLY A 191 -9.87 9.37 11.08
CA GLY A 191 -10.90 9.82 12.01
C GLY A 191 -10.33 10.67 13.15
N ASP A 192 -11.16 11.51 13.75
CA ASP A 192 -10.75 12.48 14.78
C ASP A 192 -10.03 11.84 15.97
N SER A 193 -10.43 10.63 16.35
CA SER A 193 -9.85 9.90 17.49
C SER A 193 -8.40 9.50 17.32
N ILE A 194 -7.92 9.39 16.07
CA ILE A 194 -6.56 8.93 15.75
C ILE A 194 -5.72 9.94 14.97
N TYR A 195 -6.33 11.02 14.48
CA TYR A 195 -5.66 12.00 13.63
C TYR A 195 -4.33 12.50 14.21
N SER A 196 -4.30 12.84 15.50
CA SER A 196 -3.08 13.33 16.16
C SER A 196 -2.03 12.26 16.48
N SER A 197 -2.32 11.01 16.16
CA SER A 197 -1.44 9.86 16.42
C SER A 197 -0.64 9.41 15.18
N TYR A 198 -0.88 10.06 14.05
CA TYR A 198 -0.25 9.72 12.78
C TYR A 198 0.49 10.90 12.15
N ASP A 199 1.57 10.57 11.47
CA ASP A 199 2.28 11.44 10.55
C ASP A 199 1.97 10.97 9.12
N SER A 200 1.26 11.83 8.36
CA SER A 200 0.89 11.57 6.97
C SER A 200 1.88 12.23 6.03
N MET A 201 2.15 11.59 4.90
CA MET A 201 3.00 12.14 3.86
C MET A 201 2.16 12.63 2.66
N PRO A 202 2.73 13.45 1.74
CA PRO A 202 2.05 13.81 0.52
C PRO A 202 1.69 12.58 -0.33
N LEU A 203 0.59 12.68 -1.07
CA LEU A 203 0.15 11.61 -1.98
C LEU A 203 1.17 11.34 -3.08
N ALA A 204 1.32 10.07 -3.43
CA ALA A 204 1.93 9.67 -4.70
C ALA A 204 0.82 9.51 -5.74
N GLN A 205 0.99 10.10 -6.92
CA GLN A 205 -0.03 10.13 -7.97
C GLN A 205 0.54 9.58 -9.28
N ALA A 206 -0.08 8.53 -9.79
CA ALA A 206 0.27 7.88 -11.05
C ALA A 206 -0.80 8.21 -12.10
N TYR A 207 -0.52 9.13 -12.98
CA TYR A 207 -1.43 9.47 -14.10
C TYR A 207 -1.28 8.46 -15.22
N PHE A 208 -2.40 8.04 -15.80
CA PHE A 208 -2.42 7.04 -16.86
C PHE A 208 -3.57 7.24 -17.84
N SER A 209 -3.43 6.63 -19.01
CA SER A 209 -4.48 6.49 -20.01
C SER A 209 -5.00 5.05 -20.01
N TRP A 210 -6.27 4.93 -20.34
CA TRP A 210 -6.89 3.59 -20.39
C TRP A 210 -6.72 2.96 -21.77
#